data_f3f674b237f4b24b72d8a5e789be1b64
#
_entry.id   f3f674b237f4b24b72d8a5e789be1b64
#
_cell.length_a   1.000
_cell.length_b   1.000
_cell.length_c   1.000
_cell.angle_alpha   90.00
_cell.angle_beta   90.00
_cell.angle_gamma   90.00
#
_symmetry.space_group_name_H-M   'P 1'
#
loop_
_entity.id
_entity.type
_entity.pdbx_description
1 polymer ?
#
loop_
_entity_poly.entity_id
_entity_poly.type
_entity_poly.pdbx_seq_one_letter_code
_entity_poly.pdbx_strand_id
1 'polypeptide(L)'
;MLNGTNMYKHYKEMQYNIGFVPQMDLMRGSDSVFRTLMDAASLRLPKDFTGAERKARVEDVMKIFGLTPVENHMVAKLSGGQRKRLSIAMEFISNPSLFILDEPDSGLDGVMARELFEQLRLIADQGKIIIVITHTPDRVIDLFDDVIVLAKDAKRTGRLAYFGPIDEARAFFGKESMEEIVKSVNRQEEGGEGRADEFILKYAEVQHG
;
A
#
# COMPACT_ATOMS: atom_id res chain seq x y z
N MET A 1 -4.00 -0.86 -17.01
CA MET A 1 -2.76 -0.84 -17.80
C MET A 1 -1.62 -0.46 -16.87
N LEU A 2 -0.48 -1.15 -16.91
CA LEU A 2 0.74 -0.74 -16.19
C LEU A 2 1.83 -0.54 -17.25
N ASN A 3 2.42 0.66 -17.31
CA ASN A 3 3.39 1.04 -18.35
C ASN A 3 2.92 0.72 -19.79
N GLY A 4 1.65 1.01 -20.10
CA GLY A 4 1.05 0.73 -21.41
C GLY A 4 0.66 -0.73 -21.66
N THR A 5 1.01 -1.66 -20.78
CA THR A 5 0.73 -3.10 -20.93
C THR A 5 -0.55 -3.50 -20.17
N ASN A 6 -1.39 -4.29 -20.81
CA ASN A 6 -2.62 -4.81 -20.19
C ASN A 6 -2.28 -5.89 -19.15
N MET A 7 -2.45 -5.58 -17.87
CA MET A 7 -2.14 -6.47 -16.74
C MET A 7 -2.86 -7.82 -16.81
N TYR A 8 -4.11 -7.86 -17.26
CA TYR A 8 -4.87 -9.11 -17.31
C TYR A 8 -4.34 -10.07 -18.38
N LYS A 9 -3.87 -9.53 -19.52
CA LYS A 9 -3.32 -10.35 -20.62
C LYS A 9 -1.89 -10.82 -20.34
N HIS A 10 -1.11 -10.04 -19.59
CA HIS A 10 0.31 -10.27 -19.33
C HIS A 10 0.60 -10.50 -17.84
N TYR A 11 -0.38 -11.00 -17.08
CA TYR A 11 -0.25 -11.15 -15.62
C TYR A 11 0.98 -11.97 -15.20
N LYS A 12 1.26 -13.08 -15.90
CA LYS A 12 2.41 -13.96 -15.57
C LYS A 12 3.76 -13.26 -15.71
N GLU A 13 3.87 -12.32 -16.63
CA GLU A 13 5.09 -11.54 -16.86
C GLU A 13 5.21 -10.39 -15.87
N MET A 14 4.07 -9.84 -15.46
CA MET A 14 3.98 -8.64 -14.63
C MET A 14 3.84 -8.93 -13.14
N GLN A 15 3.57 -10.18 -12.73
CA GLN A 15 3.31 -10.52 -11.33
C GLN A 15 4.47 -10.17 -10.38
N TYR A 16 5.72 -10.18 -10.89
CA TYR A 16 6.91 -9.81 -10.11
C TYR A 16 7.12 -8.28 -10.02
N ASN A 17 6.41 -7.51 -10.85
CA ASN A 17 6.42 -6.05 -10.84
C ASN A 17 5.37 -5.46 -9.90
N ILE A 18 4.55 -6.31 -9.27
CA ILE A 18 3.49 -5.92 -8.34
C ILE A 18 3.79 -6.56 -6.98
N GLY A 19 3.95 -5.74 -5.96
CA GLY A 19 3.98 -6.16 -4.57
C GLY A 19 2.61 -5.90 -3.93
N PHE A 20 2.11 -6.85 -3.15
CA PHE A 20 0.88 -6.70 -2.39
C PHE A 20 1.09 -7.11 -0.94
N VAL A 21 0.89 -6.18 -0.02
CA VAL A 21 0.98 -6.41 1.42
C VAL A 21 -0.43 -6.44 1.99
N PRO A 22 -0.93 -7.60 2.41
CA PRO A 22 -2.24 -7.71 3.03
C PRO A 22 -2.25 -7.12 4.45
N GLN A 23 -3.44 -6.82 4.95
CA GLN A 23 -3.65 -6.34 6.32
C GLN A 23 -3.08 -7.30 7.36
N MET A 24 -3.28 -8.62 7.19
CA MET A 24 -2.79 -9.65 8.10
C MET A 24 -1.44 -10.20 7.65
N ASP A 25 -0.47 -10.21 8.57
CA ASP A 25 0.86 -10.75 8.32
C ASP A 25 0.86 -12.29 8.30
N LEU A 26 1.30 -12.86 7.20
CA LEU A 26 1.39 -14.31 6.99
C LEU A 26 2.85 -14.78 7.17
N MET A 27 3.37 -14.72 8.40
CA MET A 27 4.74 -15.10 8.71
C MET A 27 4.82 -16.18 9.79
N ARG A 28 5.82 -17.07 9.67
CA ARG A 28 6.08 -18.09 10.69
C ARG A 28 6.82 -17.47 11.88
N GLY A 29 6.23 -17.52 13.06
CA GLY A 29 6.82 -16.96 14.28
C GLY A 29 8.13 -17.62 14.71
N SER A 30 8.38 -18.87 14.30
CA SER A 30 9.58 -19.67 14.62
C SER A 30 10.81 -19.34 13.78
N ASP A 31 10.64 -18.63 12.69
CA ASP A 31 11.75 -18.29 11.81
C ASP A 31 12.41 -16.97 12.23
N SER A 32 13.70 -16.79 11.92
CA SER A 32 14.35 -15.50 12.10
C SER A 32 13.97 -14.52 10.99
N VAL A 33 14.17 -13.22 11.23
CA VAL A 33 13.96 -12.18 10.22
C VAL A 33 14.75 -12.47 8.95
N PHE A 34 16.05 -12.76 9.10
CA PHE A 34 16.91 -13.09 7.96
C PHE A 34 16.40 -14.32 7.20
N ARG A 35 16.02 -15.39 7.91
CA ARG A 35 15.50 -16.61 7.28
C ARG A 35 14.22 -16.34 6.51
N THR A 36 13.28 -15.59 7.10
CA THR A 36 12.03 -15.22 6.46
C THR A 36 12.26 -14.46 5.15
N LEU A 37 13.19 -13.49 5.14
CA LEU A 37 13.54 -12.76 3.93
C LEU A 37 14.29 -13.60 2.90
N MET A 38 15.14 -14.52 3.31
CA MET A 38 15.81 -15.47 2.38
C MET A 38 14.80 -16.41 1.71
N ASP A 39 13.81 -16.89 2.46
CA ASP A 39 12.73 -17.71 1.90
C ASP A 39 11.88 -16.89 0.91
N ALA A 40 11.54 -15.64 1.24
CA ALA A 40 10.86 -14.72 0.32
C ALA A 40 11.71 -14.47 -0.95
N ALA A 41 13.01 -14.25 -0.81
CA ALA A 41 13.93 -14.06 -1.93
C ALA A 41 13.99 -15.31 -2.84
N SER A 42 13.93 -16.50 -2.25
CA SER A 42 13.94 -17.77 -3.01
C SER A 42 12.67 -17.94 -3.85
N LEU A 43 11.54 -17.41 -3.40
CA LEU A 43 10.25 -17.49 -4.08
C LEU A 43 10.03 -16.37 -5.11
N ARG A 44 10.57 -15.17 -4.86
CA ARG A 44 10.25 -13.95 -5.62
C ARG A 44 11.32 -13.49 -6.58
N LEU A 45 12.58 -13.87 -6.37
CA LEU A 45 13.64 -13.52 -7.28
C LEU A 45 13.78 -14.56 -8.40
N PRO A 46 14.25 -14.15 -9.60
CA PRO A 46 14.49 -15.03 -10.72
C PRO A 46 15.36 -16.25 -10.34
N LYS A 47 15.18 -17.37 -11.04
CA LYS A 47 15.87 -18.63 -10.72
C LYS A 47 17.37 -18.59 -10.98
N ASP A 48 17.81 -17.71 -11.86
CA ASP A 48 19.23 -17.47 -12.21
C ASP A 48 19.99 -16.65 -11.16
N PHE A 49 19.29 -16.05 -10.18
CA PHE A 49 19.96 -15.42 -9.03
C PHE A 49 20.72 -16.47 -8.21
N THR A 50 22.02 -16.24 -8.03
CA THR A 50 22.85 -17.04 -7.13
C THR A 50 22.49 -16.86 -5.67
N GLY A 51 22.92 -17.76 -4.81
CA GLY A 51 22.74 -17.62 -3.35
C GLY A 51 23.37 -16.33 -2.80
N ALA A 52 24.52 -15.91 -3.36
CA ALA A 52 25.18 -14.67 -2.97
C ALA A 52 24.38 -13.42 -3.35
N GLU A 53 23.84 -13.39 -4.56
CA GLU A 53 22.99 -12.27 -5.03
C GLU A 53 21.68 -12.17 -4.22
N ARG A 54 21.05 -13.32 -3.91
CA ARG A 54 19.87 -13.35 -3.03
C ARG A 54 20.18 -12.79 -1.65
N LYS A 55 21.32 -13.20 -1.07
CA LYS A 55 21.77 -12.71 0.24
C LYS A 55 22.03 -11.20 0.21
N ALA A 56 22.74 -10.71 -0.80
CA ALA A 56 23.01 -9.28 -0.97
C ALA A 56 21.69 -8.48 -1.06
N ARG A 57 20.74 -8.97 -1.84
CA ARG A 57 19.42 -8.33 -1.96
C ARG A 57 18.65 -8.31 -0.62
N VAL A 58 18.71 -9.39 0.14
CA VAL A 58 18.10 -9.45 1.48
C VAL A 58 18.74 -8.45 2.44
N GLU A 59 20.08 -8.36 2.45
CA GLU A 59 20.81 -7.40 3.27
C GLU A 59 20.45 -5.95 2.93
N ASP A 60 20.31 -5.62 1.63
CA ASP A 60 19.88 -4.30 1.18
C ASP A 60 18.46 -3.99 1.63
N VAL A 61 17.54 -4.92 1.48
CA VAL A 61 16.15 -4.75 1.92
C VAL A 61 16.07 -4.61 3.44
N MET A 62 16.84 -5.37 4.20
CA MET A 62 16.91 -5.21 5.65
C MET A 62 17.40 -3.82 6.07
N LYS A 63 18.36 -3.25 5.36
CA LYS A 63 18.83 -1.87 5.60
C LYS A 63 17.73 -0.85 5.32
N ILE A 64 17.06 -0.98 4.15
CA ILE A 64 15.95 -0.09 3.76
C ILE A 64 14.88 -0.07 4.85
N PHE A 65 14.47 -1.21 5.38
CA PHE A 65 13.39 -1.32 6.36
C PHE A 65 13.84 -1.29 7.83
N GLY A 66 15.13 -0.99 8.10
CA GLY A 66 15.65 -0.88 9.47
C GLY A 66 15.59 -2.20 10.25
N LEU A 67 15.71 -3.33 9.57
CA LEU A 67 15.60 -4.67 10.16
C LEU A 67 16.96 -5.29 10.52
N THR A 68 18.07 -4.70 10.10
CA THR A 68 19.42 -5.21 10.38
C THR A 68 19.69 -5.47 11.88
N PRO A 69 19.28 -4.60 12.82
CA PRO A 69 19.53 -4.85 14.25
C PRO A 69 18.81 -6.09 14.81
N VAL A 70 17.76 -6.55 14.12
CA VAL A 70 16.91 -7.67 14.55
C VAL A 70 17.00 -8.89 13.63
N GLU A 71 18.00 -8.95 12.75
CA GLU A 71 18.15 -9.99 11.71
C GLU A 71 18.06 -11.42 12.26
N ASN A 72 18.61 -11.65 13.43
CA ASN A 72 18.65 -12.96 14.10
C ASN A 72 17.49 -13.18 15.09
N HIS A 73 16.62 -12.18 15.28
CA HIS A 73 15.46 -12.32 16.15
C HIS A 73 14.39 -13.18 15.49
N MET A 74 13.72 -14.00 16.29
CA MET A 74 12.53 -14.73 15.82
C MET A 74 11.39 -13.76 15.56
N VAL A 75 10.62 -14.00 14.50
CA VAL A 75 9.45 -13.18 14.11
C VAL A 75 8.45 -13.05 15.26
N ALA A 76 8.25 -14.10 16.05
CA ALA A 76 7.37 -14.05 17.22
C ALA A 76 7.79 -13.04 18.29
N LYS A 77 9.07 -12.63 18.32
CA LYS A 77 9.62 -11.67 19.31
C LYS A 77 9.69 -10.24 18.79
N LEU A 78 9.29 -9.98 17.56
CA LEU A 78 9.29 -8.65 16.98
C LEU A 78 8.16 -7.79 17.56
N SER A 79 8.42 -6.48 17.68
CA SER A 79 7.35 -5.50 17.92
C SER A 79 6.38 -5.48 16.74
N GLY A 80 5.17 -4.89 16.92
CA GLY A 80 4.19 -4.73 15.85
C GLY A 80 4.78 -4.02 14.64
N GLY A 81 5.48 -2.90 14.85
CA GLY A 81 6.12 -2.14 13.78
C GLY A 81 7.24 -2.90 13.07
N GLN A 82 8.08 -3.63 13.81
CA GLN A 82 9.11 -4.48 13.20
C GLN A 82 8.50 -5.60 12.36
N ARG A 83 7.42 -6.21 12.84
CA ARG A 83 6.70 -7.26 12.11
C ARG A 83 6.08 -6.71 10.84
N LYS A 84 5.44 -5.54 10.90
CA LYS A 84 4.86 -4.88 9.72
C LYS A 84 5.94 -4.52 8.69
N ARG A 85 7.07 -3.92 9.15
CA ARG A 85 8.21 -3.66 8.25
C ARG A 85 8.77 -4.93 7.61
N LEU A 86 8.82 -6.05 8.35
CA LEU A 86 9.24 -7.33 7.78
C LEU A 86 8.25 -7.83 6.71
N SER A 87 6.94 -7.73 6.95
CA SER A 87 5.90 -8.10 5.97
C SER A 87 6.05 -7.30 4.67
N ILE A 88 6.26 -5.98 4.78
CA ILE A 88 6.50 -5.10 3.64
C ILE A 88 7.81 -5.47 2.92
N ALA A 89 8.88 -5.71 3.69
CA ALA A 89 10.19 -6.08 3.16
C ALA A 89 10.15 -7.37 2.34
N MET A 90 9.37 -8.37 2.75
CA MET A 90 9.20 -9.62 1.99
C MET A 90 8.61 -9.38 0.60
N GLU A 91 7.64 -8.49 0.47
CA GLU A 91 7.07 -8.11 -0.81
C GLU A 91 8.02 -7.24 -1.64
N PHE A 92 8.81 -6.39 -0.98
CA PHE A 92 9.77 -5.49 -1.63
C PHE A 92 11.02 -6.21 -2.17
N ILE A 93 11.27 -7.46 -1.82
CA ILE A 93 12.41 -8.26 -2.30
C ILE A 93 12.49 -8.25 -3.84
N SER A 94 11.36 -8.40 -4.55
CA SER A 94 11.32 -8.38 -6.02
C SER A 94 11.51 -7.00 -6.62
N ASN A 95 11.65 -5.94 -5.82
CA ASN A 95 11.75 -4.55 -6.26
C ASN A 95 10.60 -4.12 -7.19
N PRO A 96 9.34 -4.29 -6.77
CA PRO A 96 8.19 -4.05 -7.63
C PRO A 96 8.09 -2.59 -8.06
N SER A 97 7.53 -2.35 -9.25
CA SER A 97 7.24 -1.00 -9.75
C SER A 97 5.94 -0.45 -9.18
N LEU A 98 4.98 -1.33 -8.89
CA LEU A 98 3.72 -1.02 -8.23
C LEU A 98 3.64 -1.76 -6.90
N PHE A 99 3.36 -1.03 -5.83
CA PHE A 99 3.28 -1.56 -4.49
C PHE A 99 1.94 -1.19 -3.86
N ILE A 100 1.16 -2.18 -3.48
CA ILE A 100 -0.17 -2.00 -2.89
C ILE A 100 -0.12 -2.49 -1.45
N LEU A 101 -0.48 -1.64 -0.51
CA LEU A 101 -0.49 -1.95 0.91
C LEU A 101 -1.91 -1.77 1.47
N ASP A 102 -2.41 -2.81 2.11
CA ASP A 102 -3.72 -2.81 2.74
C ASP A 102 -3.57 -2.61 4.25
N GLU A 103 -4.00 -1.46 4.75
CA GLU A 103 -3.89 -1.02 6.14
C GLU A 103 -2.50 -1.27 6.77
N PRO A 104 -1.41 -0.73 6.18
CA PRO A 104 -0.07 -0.99 6.67
C PRO A 104 0.19 -0.40 8.06
N ASP A 105 -0.62 0.54 8.51
CA ASP A 105 -0.59 1.21 9.81
C ASP A 105 -1.45 0.52 10.88
N SER A 106 -2.18 -0.53 10.54
CA SER A 106 -3.02 -1.26 11.49
C SER A 106 -2.20 -1.82 12.67
N GLY A 107 -2.61 -1.46 13.90
CA GLY A 107 -1.95 -1.89 15.13
C GLY A 107 -0.65 -1.13 15.46
N LEU A 108 -0.32 -0.08 14.73
CA LEU A 108 0.79 0.82 15.05
C LEU A 108 0.30 2.05 15.81
N ASP A 109 1.13 2.58 16.70
CA ASP A 109 0.90 3.91 17.24
C ASP A 109 1.18 5.00 16.19
N GLY A 110 0.76 6.25 16.48
CA GLY A 110 0.85 7.33 15.52
C GLY A 110 2.28 7.66 15.07
N VAL A 111 3.28 7.48 15.94
CA VAL A 111 4.70 7.74 15.61
C VAL A 111 5.22 6.66 14.67
N MET A 112 5.01 5.38 15.03
CA MET A 112 5.44 4.25 14.21
C MET A 112 4.74 4.23 12.84
N ALA A 113 3.45 4.59 12.79
CA ALA A 113 2.72 4.72 11.54
C ALA A 113 3.34 5.82 10.65
N ARG A 114 3.61 6.99 11.22
CA ARG A 114 4.26 8.10 10.50
C ARG A 114 5.61 7.70 9.93
N GLU A 115 6.49 7.10 10.74
CA GLU A 115 7.80 6.61 10.30
C GLU A 115 7.68 5.61 9.14
N LEU A 116 6.69 4.71 9.19
CA LEU A 116 6.44 3.76 8.11
C LEU A 116 6.05 4.47 6.81
N PHE A 117 5.13 5.43 6.86
CA PHE A 117 4.70 6.16 5.68
C PHE A 117 5.79 7.07 5.10
N GLU A 118 6.61 7.70 5.94
CA GLU A 118 7.79 8.45 5.49
C GLU A 118 8.78 7.54 4.74
N GLN A 119 8.98 6.32 5.23
CA GLN A 119 9.81 5.33 4.54
C GLN A 119 9.21 4.92 3.19
N LEU A 120 7.89 4.71 3.12
CA LEU A 120 7.19 4.42 1.86
C LEU A 120 7.30 5.60 0.89
N ARG A 121 7.22 6.85 1.38
CA ARG A 121 7.43 8.05 0.57
C ARG A 121 8.82 8.07 -0.07
N LEU A 122 9.88 7.81 0.70
CA LEU A 122 11.25 7.71 0.17
C LEU A 122 11.40 6.64 -0.92
N ILE A 123 10.64 5.56 -0.82
CA ILE A 123 10.60 4.50 -1.86
C ILE A 123 9.84 5.01 -3.10
N ALA A 124 8.73 5.72 -2.93
CA ALA A 124 7.97 6.32 -4.04
C ALA A 124 8.82 7.34 -4.82
N ASP A 125 9.60 8.17 -4.13
CA ASP A 125 10.49 9.17 -4.72
C ASP A 125 11.60 8.54 -5.61
N GLN A 126 11.84 7.24 -5.47
CA GLN A 126 12.72 6.47 -6.37
C GLN A 126 12.01 6.01 -7.67
N GLY A 127 10.84 6.55 -7.97
CA GLY A 127 10.05 6.25 -9.18
C GLY A 127 9.15 5.02 -9.05
N LYS A 128 8.76 4.64 -7.82
CA LYS A 128 7.78 3.59 -7.56
C LYS A 128 6.37 4.17 -7.43
N ILE A 129 5.37 3.39 -7.84
CA ILE A 129 3.97 3.70 -7.55
C ILE A 129 3.58 2.96 -6.27
N ILE A 130 3.18 3.71 -5.26
CA ILE A 130 2.73 3.15 -3.98
C ILE A 130 1.26 3.51 -3.77
N ILE A 131 0.42 2.50 -3.63
CA ILE A 131 -1.00 2.66 -3.31
C ILE A 131 -1.22 2.14 -1.89
N VAL A 132 -1.77 2.97 -1.04
CA VAL A 132 -2.10 2.62 0.34
C VAL A 132 -3.60 2.69 0.54
N ILE A 133 -4.16 1.65 1.15
CA ILE A 133 -5.52 1.65 1.68
C ILE A 133 -5.41 1.89 3.18
N THR A 134 -6.02 2.93 3.70
CA THR A 134 -6.00 3.27 5.13
C THR A 134 -7.33 3.85 5.58
N HIS A 135 -7.67 3.66 6.84
CA HIS A 135 -8.85 4.23 7.48
C HIS A 135 -8.57 5.57 8.19
N THR A 136 -7.32 5.98 8.30
CA THR A 136 -6.91 7.23 8.96
C THR A 136 -6.04 8.10 8.08
N PRO A 137 -6.50 8.44 6.84
CA PRO A 137 -5.67 9.10 5.84
C PRO A 137 -5.18 10.48 6.27
N ASP A 138 -5.98 11.23 7.02
CA ASP A 138 -5.66 12.63 7.40
C ASP A 138 -4.39 12.76 8.24
N ARG A 139 -3.97 11.69 8.94
CA ARG A 139 -2.73 11.70 9.76
C ARG A 139 -1.45 11.75 8.94
N VAL A 140 -1.50 11.31 7.71
CA VAL A 140 -0.34 11.12 6.82
C VAL A 140 -0.58 11.68 5.41
N ILE A 141 -1.64 12.46 5.24
CA ILE A 141 -2.09 12.95 3.94
C ILE A 141 -1.03 13.80 3.23
N ASP A 142 -0.19 14.49 4.00
CA ASP A 142 0.92 15.30 3.51
C ASP A 142 2.06 14.48 2.86
N LEU A 143 2.02 13.15 2.98
CA LEU A 143 2.98 12.23 2.36
C LEU A 143 2.49 11.66 1.03
N PHE A 144 1.27 11.96 0.62
CA PHE A 144 0.68 11.47 -0.63
C PHE A 144 0.53 12.57 -1.67
N ASP A 145 0.55 12.18 -2.94
CA ASP A 145 0.35 13.08 -4.07
C ASP A 145 -1.12 13.12 -4.48
N ASP A 146 -1.73 11.93 -4.62
CA ASP A 146 -3.08 11.75 -5.14
C ASP A 146 -3.94 10.91 -4.19
N VAL A 147 -5.25 11.01 -4.37
CA VAL A 147 -6.23 10.17 -3.69
C VAL A 147 -7.13 9.46 -4.69
N ILE A 148 -7.49 8.21 -4.37
CA ILE A 148 -8.51 7.42 -5.06
C ILE A 148 -9.69 7.26 -4.11
N VAL A 149 -10.85 7.81 -4.46
CA VAL A 149 -12.08 7.64 -3.68
C VAL A 149 -12.98 6.63 -4.40
N LEU A 150 -13.21 5.50 -3.74
CA LEU A 150 -14.14 4.47 -4.19
C LEU A 150 -15.43 4.55 -3.37
N ALA A 151 -16.56 4.52 -4.03
CA ALA A 151 -17.87 4.58 -3.38
C ALA A 151 -18.78 3.46 -3.90
N LYS A 152 -19.75 3.03 -3.11
CA LYS A 152 -20.79 2.09 -3.52
C LYS A 152 -22.00 2.85 -4.06
N ASP A 153 -22.35 2.59 -5.34
CA ASP A 153 -23.58 3.12 -5.95
C ASP A 153 -24.85 2.56 -5.27
N ALA A 154 -26.03 3.04 -5.70
CA ALA A 154 -27.33 2.56 -5.20
C ALA A 154 -27.52 1.05 -5.35
N LYS A 155 -26.84 0.41 -6.33
CA LYS A 155 -26.86 -1.04 -6.57
C LYS A 155 -25.81 -1.81 -5.76
N ARG A 156 -25.11 -1.15 -4.84
CA ARG A 156 -23.97 -1.69 -4.04
C ARG A 156 -22.76 -2.10 -4.89
N THR A 157 -22.60 -1.53 -6.08
CA THR A 157 -21.42 -1.74 -6.93
C THR A 157 -20.38 -0.69 -6.59
N GLY A 158 -19.13 -1.11 -6.38
CA GLY A 158 -18.00 -0.20 -6.20
C GLY A 158 -17.73 0.61 -7.47
N ARG A 159 -17.68 1.92 -7.36
CA ARG A 159 -17.43 2.87 -8.45
C ARG A 159 -16.34 3.86 -8.04
N LEU A 160 -15.62 4.35 -9.04
CA LEU A 160 -14.69 5.45 -8.86
C LEU A 160 -15.49 6.75 -8.72
N ALA A 161 -15.35 7.40 -7.57
CA ALA A 161 -15.99 8.69 -7.29
C ALA A 161 -15.01 9.87 -7.50
N TYR A 162 -13.69 9.60 -7.39
CA TYR A 162 -12.64 10.58 -7.67
C TYR A 162 -11.27 9.90 -7.79
N PHE A 163 -10.39 10.46 -8.62
CA PHE A 163 -8.95 10.21 -8.65
C PHE A 163 -8.23 11.49 -9.05
N GLY A 164 -7.24 11.89 -8.29
CA GLY A 164 -6.40 13.05 -8.56
C GLY A 164 -5.80 13.65 -7.30
N PRO A 165 -5.21 14.88 -7.43
CA PRO A 165 -4.56 15.59 -6.33
C PRO A 165 -5.49 15.82 -5.13
N ILE A 166 -4.91 15.78 -3.94
CA ILE A 166 -5.62 15.86 -2.67
C ILE A 166 -6.39 17.18 -2.51
N ASP A 167 -5.77 18.32 -2.88
CA ASP A 167 -6.42 19.62 -2.75
C ASP A 167 -7.58 19.78 -3.72
N GLU A 168 -7.46 19.21 -4.93
CA GLU A 168 -8.56 19.18 -5.89
C GLU A 168 -9.70 18.25 -5.41
N ALA A 169 -9.38 17.14 -4.72
CA ALA A 169 -10.39 16.29 -4.09
C ALA A 169 -11.20 17.06 -3.04
N ARG A 170 -10.52 17.81 -2.16
CA ARG A 170 -11.17 18.65 -1.17
C ARG A 170 -12.15 19.65 -1.81
N ALA A 171 -11.72 20.34 -2.86
CA ALA A 171 -12.56 21.25 -3.62
C ALA A 171 -13.72 20.54 -4.33
N PHE A 172 -13.48 19.37 -4.93
CA PHE A 172 -14.49 18.58 -5.64
C PHE A 172 -15.63 18.13 -4.72
N PHE A 173 -15.31 17.62 -3.52
CA PHE A 173 -16.28 17.15 -2.53
C PHE A 173 -16.82 18.29 -1.65
N GLY A 174 -16.19 19.48 -1.63
CA GLY A 174 -16.54 20.57 -0.72
C GLY A 174 -16.29 20.20 0.75
N LYS A 175 -15.19 19.49 1.03
CA LYS A 175 -14.81 19.00 2.35
C LYS A 175 -13.35 19.36 2.65
N GLU A 176 -13.02 19.50 3.94
CA GLU A 176 -11.66 19.88 4.35
C GLU A 176 -10.77 18.66 4.65
N SER A 177 -11.36 17.55 5.09
CA SER A 177 -10.62 16.33 5.44
C SER A 177 -11.01 15.14 4.59
N MET A 178 -10.12 14.15 4.49
CA MET A 178 -10.39 12.88 3.80
C MET A 178 -11.45 12.06 4.56
N GLU A 179 -11.48 12.15 5.88
CA GLU A 179 -12.52 11.50 6.69
C GLU A 179 -13.90 12.06 6.36
N GLU A 180 -14.04 13.36 6.16
CA GLU A 180 -15.31 13.97 5.72
C GLU A 180 -15.67 13.59 4.29
N ILE A 181 -14.70 13.47 3.38
CA ILE A 181 -14.91 12.96 2.02
C ILE A 181 -15.47 11.54 2.06
N VAL A 182 -14.85 10.64 2.82
CA VAL A 182 -15.33 9.27 3.00
C VAL A 182 -16.73 9.25 3.59
N LYS A 183 -16.99 10.07 4.61
CA LYS A 183 -18.32 10.20 5.21
C LYS A 183 -19.36 10.68 4.21
N SER A 184 -19.01 11.58 3.28
CA SER A 184 -19.96 12.08 2.28
C SER A 184 -20.44 11.01 1.31
N VAL A 185 -19.59 10.03 0.98
CA VAL A 185 -19.93 8.93 0.05
C VAL A 185 -20.45 7.68 0.76
N ASN A 186 -20.19 7.52 2.05
CA ASN A 186 -20.73 6.41 2.82
C ASN A 186 -22.25 6.53 2.97
N ARG A 187 -22.91 5.39 3.13
CA ARG A 187 -24.37 5.34 3.28
C ARG A 187 -24.84 5.93 4.60
N GLN A 188 -26.05 6.42 4.63
CA GLN A 188 -26.69 6.92 5.86
C GLN A 188 -26.79 5.82 6.93
N GLU A 189 -27.05 4.56 6.53
CA GLU A 189 -27.07 3.39 7.41
C GLU A 189 -25.70 3.12 8.07
N GLU A 190 -24.61 3.54 7.42
CA GLU A 190 -23.24 3.44 7.89
C GLU A 190 -22.74 4.74 8.56
N GLY A 191 -23.65 5.67 8.84
CA GLY A 191 -23.35 6.98 9.45
C GLY A 191 -22.80 8.02 8.48
N GLY A 192 -22.92 7.80 7.17
CA GLY A 192 -22.52 8.72 6.11
C GLY A 192 -23.64 9.64 5.62
N GLU A 193 -23.34 10.47 4.63
CA GLU A 193 -24.30 11.40 4.01
C GLU A 193 -25.10 10.76 2.85
N GLY A 194 -24.66 9.63 2.30
CA GLY A 194 -25.33 8.89 1.22
C GLY A 194 -25.23 9.53 -0.16
N ARG A 195 -24.22 10.37 -0.42
CA ARG A 195 -24.06 11.14 -1.67
C ARG A 195 -23.19 10.44 -2.72
N ALA A 196 -22.98 9.13 -2.61
CA ALA A 196 -22.10 8.38 -3.52
C ALA A 196 -22.47 8.58 -5.00
N ASP A 197 -23.75 8.38 -5.37
CA ASP A 197 -24.20 8.47 -6.76
C ASP A 197 -24.00 9.88 -7.35
N GLU A 198 -24.19 10.93 -6.55
CA GLU A 198 -23.96 12.32 -6.95
C GLU A 198 -22.49 12.52 -7.37
N PHE A 199 -21.54 12.11 -6.52
CA PHE A 199 -20.11 12.30 -6.80
C PHE A 199 -19.59 11.39 -7.91
N ILE A 200 -20.11 10.16 -8.03
CA ILE A 200 -19.79 9.25 -9.14
C ILE A 200 -20.20 9.87 -10.47
N LEU A 201 -21.42 10.42 -10.58
CA LEU A 201 -21.91 11.08 -11.79
C LEU A 201 -21.10 12.34 -12.11
N LYS A 202 -20.91 13.21 -11.11
CA LYS A 202 -20.12 14.44 -11.25
C LYS A 202 -18.70 14.16 -11.74
N TYR A 203 -18.05 13.11 -11.24
CA TYR A 203 -16.70 12.74 -11.66
C TYR A 203 -16.69 12.18 -13.10
N ALA A 204 -17.69 11.39 -13.48
CA ALA A 204 -17.81 10.88 -14.83
C ALA A 204 -17.97 12.02 -15.87
N GLU A 205 -18.68 13.08 -15.54
CA GLU A 205 -18.83 14.28 -16.40
C GLU A 205 -17.49 15.00 -16.60
N VAL A 206 -16.68 15.11 -15.55
CA VAL A 206 -15.33 15.73 -15.63
C VAL A 206 -14.37 14.93 -16.50
N GLN A 207 -14.51 13.60 -16.55
CA GLN A 207 -13.64 12.75 -17.39
C GLN A 207 -14.01 12.74 -18.87
N HIS A 208 -15.22 13.14 -19.23
CA HIS A 208 -15.74 13.11 -20.61
C HIS A 208 -15.88 14.49 -21.26
N GLY A 209 -15.60 15.57 -20.54
CA GLY A 209 -15.56 16.96 -21.02
C GLY A 209 -14.15 17.37 -21.36
#